data_96e25736fdd93902950a9a5a24ee4e47
#
_entry.id   96e25736fdd93902950a9a5a24ee4e47
#
_cell.length_a   1.000
_cell.length_b   1.000
_cell.length_c   1.000
_cell.angle_alpha   90.00
_cell.angle_beta   90.00
_cell.angle_gamma   90.00
#
_symmetry.space_group_name_H-M   'P 1'
#
loop_
_entity.id
_entity.type
_entity.pdbx_description
1 polymer ?
#
loop_
_entity_poly.entity_id
_entity_poly.type
_entity_poly.pdbx_seq_one_letter_code
_entity_poly.pdbx_strand_id
1 'polypeptide(L)'
;MSEIKLNTIEEAIEDFREGKFLIVVDDEDRENEGDFIIAAEKITPEKVNFMLKNGRGVLCAPITEERCQELELDMQVANNTSLLGTPFTITVDKLGGGCTTGVSMFDRAETILALADPKTKPSDLGRPGHINPLRARSRGVLRRAGHTEAAVDLARLAGLYPAGALIEIINEDGTMARLPQLIEVAKKFDIKIICIKDLISYRLKTESIVENGVEVDLPTQYGHFRLIPFRQKSNGIQEIFSEFSRNLPQDK
;
A
#
# COMPACT_ATOMS: atom_id res chain seq x y z
N MET A 1 -21.30 24.15 2.29
CA MET A 1 -21.20 22.70 2.48
C MET A 1 -20.26 22.51 3.64
N SER A 2 -20.66 21.81 4.70
CA SER A 2 -19.74 21.47 5.79
C SER A 2 -18.62 20.61 5.23
N GLU A 3 -17.38 21.00 5.51
CA GLU A 3 -16.19 20.26 5.13
C GLU A 3 -16.29 18.84 5.71
N ILE A 4 -16.28 17.82 4.86
CA ILE A 4 -16.33 16.43 5.27
C ILE A 4 -14.98 16.11 5.91
N LYS A 5 -14.96 15.96 7.24
CA LYS A 5 -13.75 15.62 7.98
C LYS A 5 -13.58 14.10 7.98
N LEU A 6 -12.55 13.60 7.28
CA LEU A 6 -12.11 12.21 7.34
C LEU A 6 -11.33 11.94 8.64
N ASN A 7 -11.11 10.66 8.94
CA ASN A 7 -10.28 10.24 10.08
C ASN A 7 -8.80 10.57 9.86
N THR A 8 -8.03 10.67 10.93
CA THR A 8 -6.58 10.89 10.84
C THR A 8 -5.85 9.60 10.46
N ILE A 9 -4.64 9.75 9.92
CA ILE A 9 -3.82 8.59 9.55
C ILE A 9 -3.36 7.82 10.79
N GLU A 10 -3.09 8.52 11.90
CA GLU A 10 -2.73 7.90 13.19
C GLU A 10 -3.85 6.99 13.71
N GLU A 11 -5.10 7.47 13.69
CA GLU A 11 -6.26 6.67 14.08
C GLU A 11 -6.44 5.44 13.17
N ALA A 12 -6.20 5.62 11.87
CA ALA A 12 -6.28 4.52 10.90
C ALA A 12 -5.19 3.47 11.12
N ILE A 13 -3.95 3.88 11.39
CA ILE A 13 -2.84 2.97 11.70
C ILE A 13 -3.16 2.12 12.92
N GLU A 14 -3.77 2.70 13.97
CA GLU A 14 -4.12 1.96 15.17
C GLU A 14 -5.19 0.91 14.88
N ASP A 15 -6.28 1.27 14.20
CA ASP A 15 -7.33 0.32 13.80
C ASP A 15 -6.77 -0.78 12.88
N PHE A 16 -5.86 -0.42 11.97
CA PHE A 16 -5.22 -1.38 11.07
C PHE A 16 -4.35 -2.39 11.83
N ARG A 17 -3.61 -1.93 12.85
CA ARG A 17 -2.82 -2.78 13.75
C ARG A 17 -3.68 -3.76 14.52
N GLU A 18 -4.86 -3.33 14.96
CA GLU A 18 -5.85 -4.17 15.61
C GLU A 18 -6.57 -5.15 14.65
N GLY A 19 -6.33 -5.03 13.35
CA GLY A 19 -6.94 -5.86 12.32
C GLY A 19 -8.37 -5.46 11.99
N LYS A 20 -8.73 -4.19 12.21
CA LYS A 20 -9.99 -3.61 11.74
C LYS A 20 -9.89 -3.21 10.26
N PHE A 21 -11.02 -3.11 9.61
CA PHE A 21 -11.10 -2.55 8.26
C PHE A 21 -10.92 -1.04 8.27
N LEU A 22 -10.39 -0.55 7.15
CA LEU A 22 -10.47 0.85 6.78
C LEU A 22 -11.22 0.98 5.45
N ILE A 23 -11.86 2.12 5.23
CA ILE A 23 -12.23 2.57 3.90
C ILE A 23 -11.16 3.57 3.48
N VAL A 24 -10.52 3.30 2.37
CA VAL A 24 -9.49 4.19 1.79
C VAL A 24 -10.04 4.73 0.48
N VAL A 25 -10.03 6.05 0.32
CA VAL A 25 -10.48 6.72 -0.90
C VAL A 25 -9.29 7.34 -1.63
N ASP A 26 -9.31 7.32 -2.95
CA ASP A 26 -8.33 8.00 -3.77
C ASP A 26 -8.85 9.35 -4.29
N ASP A 27 -8.07 10.00 -5.15
CA ASP A 27 -8.39 11.31 -5.70
C ASP A 27 -9.54 11.22 -6.72
N GLU A 28 -10.39 12.27 -6.77
CA GLU A 28 -11.49 12.39 -7.73
C GLU A 28 -11.01 12.39 -9.18
N ASP A 29 -9.78 12.86 -9.41
CA ASP A 29 -9.14 12.90 -10.73
C ASP A 29 -8.46 11.57 -11.12
N ARG A 30 -8.46 10.55 -10.22
CA ARG A 30 -7.86 9.24 -10.47
C ARG A 30 -8.95 8.17 -10.73
N GLU A 31 -9.28 7.31 -9.77
CA GLU A 31 -10.37 6.31 -9.85
C GLU A 31 -11.66 6.88 -9.27
N ASN A 32 -11.50 7.80 -8.31
CA ASN A 32 -12.60 8.32 -7.51
C ASN A 32 -13.41 7.20 -6.84
N GLU A 33 -12.70 6.23 -6.26
CA GLU A 33 -13.27 5.02 -5.67
C GLU A 33 -12.89 4.92 -4.20
N GLY A 34 -13.49 3.96 -3.50
CA GLY A 34 -13.15 3.60 -2.15
C GLY A 34 -13.14 2.09 -1.96
N ASP A 35 -12.11 1.61 -1.29
CA ASP A 35 -11.90 0.19 -1.04
C ASP A 35 -12.00 -0.11 0.46
N PHE A 36 -12.58 -1.28 0.81
CA PHE A 36 -12.28 -1.89 2.09
C PHE A 36 -10.87 -2.45 2.06
N ILE A 37 -10.04 -2.02 3.01
CA ILE A 37 -8.66 -2.48 3.14
C ILE A 37 -8.44 -3.03 4.55
N ILE A 38 -7.66 -4.13 4.65
CA ILE A 38 -7.25 -4.74 5.91
C ILE A 38 -5.85 -5.34 5.77
N ALA A 39 -5.09 -5.45 6.87
CA ALA A 39 -3.82 -6.15 6.88
C ALA A 39 -4.01 -7.64 6.55
N ALA A 40 -3.18 -8.18 5.64
CA ALA A 40 -3.29 -9.57 5.21
C ALA A 40 -3.11 -10.57 6.36
N GLU A 41 -2.18 -10.31 7.29
CA GLU A 41 -1.96 -11.18 8.46
C GLU A 41 -3.11 -11.18 9.49
N LYS A 42 -4.07 -10.25 9.35
CA LYS A 42 -5.26 -10.15 10.21
C LYS A 42 -6.53 -10.64 9.53
N ILE A 43 -6.41 -11.18 8.33
CA ILE A 43 -7.57 -11.70 7.57
C ILE A 43 -8.13 -12.98 8.22
N THR A 44 -9.43 -13.18 8.14
CA THR A 44 -10.13 -14.39 8.56
C THR A 44 -11.21 -14.75 7.55
N PRO A 45 -11.74 -15.98 7.54
CA PRO A 45 -12.84 -16.34 6.65
C PRO A 45 -14.05 -15.40 6.77
N GLU A 46 -14.40 -14.95 8.00
CA GLU A 46 -15.50 -14.03 8.25
C GLU A 46 -15.24 -12.67 7.62
N LYS A 47 -13.98 -12.20 7.69
CA LYS A 47 -13.58 -10.93 7.09
C LYS A 47 -13.57 -10.99 5.57
N VAL A 48 -13.12 -12.10 4.97
CA VAL A 48 -13.24 -12.33 3.51
C VAL A 48 -14.71 -12.31 3.10
N ASN A 49 -15.58 -13.00 3.87
CA ASN A 49 -17.02 -12.99 3.61
C ASN A 49 -17.64 -11.58 3.74
N PHE A 50 -17.19 -10.79 4.73
CA PHE A 50 -17.61 -9.39 4.88
C PHE A 50 -17.23 -8.57 3.65
N MET A 51 -15.97 -8.68 3.19
CA MET A 51 -15.46 -7.96 2.02
C MET A 51 -16.28 -8.27 0.77
N LEU A 52 -16.48 -9.56 0.47
CA LEU A 52 -17.23 -9.98 -0.72
C LEU A 52 -18.72 -9.58 -0.66
N LYS A 53 -19.33 -9.66 0.51
CA LYS A 53 -20.73 -9.30 0.70
C LYS A 53 -20.98 -7.80 0.61
N ASN A 54 -20.08 -6.98 1.13
CA ASN A 54 -20.30 -5.54 1.31
C ASN A 54 -19.47 -4.69 0.35
N GLY A 55 -18.31 -5.17 -0.14
CA GLY A 55 -17.51 -4.53 -1.18
C GLY A 55 -18.06 -4.81 -2.57
N ARG A 56 -18.18 -6.10 -2.93
CA ARG A 56 -18.70 -6.61 -4.21
C ARG A 56 -17.78 -6.45 -5.40
N GLY A 57 -16.61 -5.81 -5.24
CA GLY A 57 -15.57 -5.65 -6.24
C GLY A 57 -14.73 -6.90 -6.42
N VAL A 58 -13.48 -6.73 -6.82
CA VAL A 58 -12.51 -7.80 -7.03
C VAL A 58 -11.63 -7.94 -5.79
N LEU A 59 -11.70 -9.09 -5.12
CA LEU A 59 -10.84 -9.36 -3.96
C LEU A 59 -9.39 -9.51 -4.41
N CYS A 60 -8.54 -8.61 -3.96
CA CYS A 60 -7.13 -8.54 -4.28
C CYS A 60 -6.26 -8.60 -3.01
N ALA A 61 -5.01 -9.04 -3.20
CA ALA A 61 -4.02 -9.12 -2.14
C ALA A 61 -2.74 -8.34 -2.51
N PRO A 62 -2.66 -7.03 -2.19
CA PRO A 62 -1.45 -6.25 -2.35
C PRO A 62 -0.30 -6.81 -1.52
N ILE A 63 0.86 -7.03 -2.17
CA ILE A 63 2.12 -7.46 -1.57
C ILE A 63 3.27 -6.67 -2.18
N THR A 64 4.43 -6.68 -1.52
CA THR A 64 5.60 -5.97 -2.02
C THR A 64 6.18 -6.59 -3.29
N GLU A 65 6.99 -5.84 -4.02
CA GLU A 65 7.70 -6.34 -5.19
C GLU A 65 8.67 -7.47 -4.83
N GLU A 66 9.37 -7.35 -3.69
CA GLU A 66 10.27 -8.36 -3.16
C GLU A 66 9.50 -9.65 -2.86
N ARG A 67 8.31 -9.53 -2.25
CA ARG A 67 7.49 -10.70 -1.95
C ARG A 67 6.96 -11.40 -3.20
N CYS A 68 6.62 -10.64 -4.25
CA CYS A 68 6.29 -11.22 -5.54
C CYS A 68 7.46 -12.05 -6.10
N GLN A 69 8.69 -11.54 -5.99
CA GLN A 69 9.90 -12.25 -6.46
C GLN A 69 10.16 -13.53 -5.64
N GLU A 70 10.08 -13.44 -4.28
CA GLU A 70 10.24 -14.60 -3.40
C GLU A 70 9.24 -15.73 -3.70
N LEU A 71 8.01 -15.35 -4.04
CA LEU A 71 6.93 -16.30 -4.35
C LEU A 71 6.86 -16.65 -5.84
N GLU A 72 7.77 -16.16 -6.68
CA GLU A 72 7.78 -16.40 -8.14
C GLU A 72 6.44 -16.04 -8.79
N LEU A 73 5.88 -14.87 -8.41
CA LEU A 73 4.63 -14.35 -8.95
C LEU A 73 4.90 -13.39 -10.10
N ASP A 74 4.91 -13.90 -11.30
CA ASP A 74 5.05 -13.10 -12.52
C ASP A 74 3.83 -12.19 -12.73
N MET A 75 4.03 -11.13 -13.50
CA MET A 75 2.92 -10.28 -13.92
C MET A 75 1.97 -11.08 -14.80
N GLN A 76 0.67 -10.82 -14.63
CA GLN A 76 -0.37 -11.51 -15.40
C GLN A 76 -0.21 -11.34 -16.91
N VAL A 77 0.34 -10.22 -17.35
CA VAL A 77 0.63 -9.92 -18.76
C VAL A 77 2.00 -9.28 -18.91
N ALA A 78 2.70 -9.59 -19.99
CA ALA A 78 4.00 -9.00 -20.31
C ALA A 78 3.87 -7.50 -20.66
N ASN A 79 2.78 -7.11 -21.32
CA ASN A 79 2.47 -5.72 -21.66
C ASN A 79 1.14 -5.31 -21.03
N ASN A 80 1.21 -4.50 -19.98
CA ASN A 80 0.01 -4.00 -19.30
C ASN A 80 -0.54 -2.79 -20.05
N THR A 81 -1.74 -2.96 -20.61
CA THR A 81 -2.48 -1.92 -21.36
C THR A 81 -3.68 -1.37 -20.59
N SER A 82 -3.84 -1.73 -19.30
CA SER A 82 -4.93 -1.21 -18.48
C SER A 82 -4.77 0.29 -18.25
N LEU A 83 -5.89 1.02 -18.17
CA LEU A 83 -5.94 2.48 -18.10
C LEU A 83 -5.02 3.05 -17.00
N LEU A 84 -5.00 2.44 -15.83
CA LEU A 84 -4.25 2.90 -14.66
C LEU A 84 -3.05 1.98 -14.32
N GLY A 85 -2.74 1.04 -15.21
CA GLY A 85 -1.61 0.15 -15.05
C GLY A 85 -1.68 -0.75 -13.81
N THR A 86 -2.88 -1.18 -13.40
CA THR A 86 -3.07 -2.03 -12.22
C THR A 86 -2.19 -3.28 -12.29
N PRO A 87 -1.32 -3.49 -11.28
CA PRO A 87 -0.22 -4.43 -11.37
C PRO A 87 -0.60 -5.85 -10.95
N PHE A 88 -1.59 -6.45 -11.65
CA PHE A 88 -1.97 -7.84 -11.42
C PHE A 88 -0.82 -8.80 -11.70
N THR A 89 -0.59 -9.72 -10.76
CA THR A 89 0.22 -10.90 -10.99
C THR A 89 -0.66 -12.07 -11.40
N ILE A 90 -0.04 -13.21 -11.71
CA ILE A 90 -0.77 -14.47 -11.87
C ILE A 90 -1.58 -14.75 -10.59
N THR A 91 -2.78 -15.31 -10.76
CA THR A 91 -3.66 -15.67 -9.64
C THR A 91 -3.17 -16.92 -8.94
N VAL A 92 -3.43 -17.04 -7.63
CA VAL A 92 -2.95 -18.16 -6.83
C VAL A 92 -4.01 -18.68 -5.86
N ASP A 93 -3.83 -19.95 -5.43
CA ASP A 93 -4.50 -20.56 -4.29
C ASP A 93 -3.46 -21.29 -3.43
N LYS A 94 -3.63 -21.25 -2.10
CA LYS A 94 -2.82 -22.04 -1.17
C LYS A 94 -3.11 -23.53 -1.36
N LEU A 95 -2.06 -24.33 -1.42
CA LEU A 95 -2.12 -25.80 -1.47
C LEU A 95 -2.01 -26.39 -0.07
N GLY A 96 -2.81 -27.41 0.21
CA GLY A 96 -2.79 -28.09 1.51
C GLY A 96 -3.39 -27.28 2.66
N GLY A 97 -3.06 -27.62 3.92
CA GLY A 97 -3.55 -26.90 5.11
C GLY A 97 -5.07 -26.90 5.29
N GLY A 98 -5.78 -27.86 4.70
CA GLY A 98 -7.25 -27.91 4.72
C GLY A 98 -7.94 -27.16 3.58
N CYS A 99 -7.17 -26.47 2.71
CA CYS A 99 -7.71 -25.83 1.52
C CYS A 99 -8.20 -26.87 0.51
N THR A 100 -9.27 -26.53 -0.22
CA THR A 100 -9.94 -27.42 -1.19
C THR A 100 -9.83 -26.85 -2.61
N THR A 101 -10.89 -26.24 -3.12
CA THR A 101 -10.95 -25.71 -4.48
C THR A 101 -10.50 -24.26 -4.63
N GLY A 102 -10.10 -23.60 -3.54
CA GLY A 102 -9.64 -22.21 -3.53
C GLY A 102 -10.76 -21.15 -3.42
N VAL A 103 -12.02 -21.55 -3.55
CA VAL A 103 -13.15 -20.58 -3.67
C VAL A 103 -13.78 -20.21 -2.34
N SER A 104 -13.77 -21.13 -1.35
CA SER A 104 -14.40 -20.87 -0.06
C SER A 104 -13.78 -19.69 0.65
N MET A 105 -14.51 -19.09 1.61
CA MET A 105 -13.98 -18.00 2.43
C MET A 105 -12.75 -18.43 3.23
N PHE A 106 -12.74 -19.69 3.67
CA PHE A 106 -11.60 -20.31 4.33
C PHE A 106 -10.40 -20.40 3.38
N ASP A 107 -10.57 -20.98 2.20
CA ASP A 107 -9.48 -21.15 1.22
C ASP A 107 -8.87 -19.80 0.80
N ARG A 108 -9.72 -18.80 0.57
CA ARG A 108 -9.27 -17.44 0.21
C ARG A 108 -8.54 -16.77 1.35
N ALA A 109 -9.04 -16.87 2.58
CA ALA A 109 -8.36 -16.34 3.77
C ALA A 109 -6.98 -16.99 3.96
N GLU A 110 -6.92 -18.32 3.87
CA GLU A 110 -5.67 -19.08 3.96
C GLU A 110 -4.67 -18.70 2.87
N THR A 111 -5.15 -18.43 1.64
CA THR A 111 -4.31 -17.96 0.54
C THR A 111 -3.74 -16.57 0.82
N ILE A 112 -4.57 -15.63 1.32
CA ILE A 112 -4.12 -14.27 1.67
C ILE A 112 -3.12 -14.33 2.84
N LEU A 113 -3.37 -15.15 3.86
CA LEU A 113 -2.44 -15.39 4.97
C LEU A 113 -1.10 -15.95 4.46
N ALA A 114 -1.13 -16.92 3.54
CA ALA A 114 0.08 -17.48 2.95
C ALA A 114 0.92 -16.45 2.20
N LEU A 115 0.28 -15.50 1.51
CA LEU A 115 0.99 -14.40 0.83
C LEU A 115 1.73 -13.50 1.84
N ALA A 116 1.21 -13.34 3.05
CA ALA A 116 1.80 -12.55 4.14
C ALA A 116 2.73 -13.35 5.07
N ASP A 117 2.78 -14.67 4.98
CA ASP A 117 3.67 -15.49 5.80
C ASP A 117 5.05 -15.64 5.13
N PRO A 118 6.15 -15.12 5.71
CA PRO A 118 7.49 -15.22 5.14
C PRO A 118 7.99 -16.67 4.99
N LYS A 119 7.34 -17.63 5.63
CA LYS A 119 7.69 -19.07 5.51
C LYS A 119 7.10 -19.73 4.28
N THR A 120 6.09 -19.14 3.66
CA THR A 120 5.44 -19.66 2.45
C THR A 120 6.42 -19.66 1.29
N LYS A 121 6.49 -20.81 0.60
CA LYS A 121 7.35 -21.04 -0.56
C LYS A 121 6.51 -21.02 -1.85
N PRO A 122 7.14 -20.82 -3.03
CA PRO A 122 6.45 -20.90 -4.32
C PRO A 122 5.67 -22.20 -4.52
N SER A 123 6.21 -23.35 -4.03
CA SER A 123 5.56 -24.67 -4.11
C SER A 123 4.29 -24.81 -3.28
N ASP A 124 4.05 -23.91 -2.32
CA ASP A 124 2.85 -23.94 -1.47
C ASP A 124 1.64 -23.26 -2.14
N LEU A 125 1.85 -22.70 -3.34
CA LEU A 125 0.85 -21.96 -4.10
C LEU A 125 0.54 -22.66 -5.44
N GLY A 126 -0.73 -23.00 -5.66
CA GLY A 126 -1.26 -23.41 -6.97
C GLY A 126 -1.44 -22.20 -7.89
N ARG A 127 -1.22 -22.37 -9.18
CA ARG A 127 -1.32 -21.36 -10.24
C ARG A 127 -2.02 -21.95 -11.46
N PRO A 128 -3.07 -21.33 -12.03
CA PRO A 128 -3.79 -20.18 -11.51
C PRO A 128 -4.65 -20.52 -10.28
N GLY A 129 -5.16 -19.49 -9.59
CA GLY A 129 -6.04 -19.64 -8.44
C GLY A 129 -7.14 -18.56 -8.41
N HIS A 130 -7.71 -18.30 -7.23
CA HIS A 130 -8.86 -17.42 -7.03
C HIS A 130 -8.54 -16.13 -6.25
N ILE A 131 -7.31 -15.99 -5.74
CA ILE A 131 -6.83 -14.73 -5.18
C ILE A 131 -5.98 -14.01 -6.23
N ASN A 132 -6.15 -12.70 -6.31
CA ASN A 132 -5.46 -11.80 -7.22
C ASN A 132 -4.38 -11.02 -6.46
N PRO A 133 -3.11 -11.47 -6.44
CA PRO A 133 -2.05 -10.68 -5.85
C PRO A 133 -1.78 -9.44 -6.72
N LEU A 134 -1.51 -8.30 -6.06
CA LEU A 134 -1.13 -7.05 -6.70
C LEU A 134 0.29 -6.68 -6.26
N ARG A 135 1.18 -6.40 -7.23
CA ARG A 135 2.55 -6.01 -6.96
C ARG A 135 2.65 -4.52 -6.68
N ALA A 136 2.67 -4.14 -5.38
CA ALA A 136 2.86 -2.75 -4.97
C ALA A 136 4.22 -2.21 -5.45
N ARG A 137 4.24 -0.95 -5.87
CA ARG A 137 5.49 -0.27 -6.24
C ARG A 137 6.34 -0.04 -5.01
N SER A 138 7.65 -0.21 -5.15
CA SER A 138 8.62 0.24 -4.15
C SER A 138 8.36 1.72 -3.82
N ARG A 139 8.50 2.14 -2.55
CA ARG A 139 8.12 3.46 -1.98
C ARG A 139 6.60 3.67 -1.79
N GLY A 140 5.75 2.70 -2.13
CA GLY A 140 4.33 2.77 -1.84
C GLY A 140 3.62 3.97 -2.45
N VAL A 141 2.74 4.63 -1.68
CA VAL A 141 1.94 5.77 -2.13
C VAL A 141 2.77 6.98 -2.57
N LEU A 142 4.03 7.10 -2.14
CA LEU A 142 4.95 8.14 -2.61
C LEU A 142 5.41 7.93 -4.06
N ARG A 143 5.23 6.73 -4.61
CA ARG A 143 5.54 6.40 -6.01
C ARG A 143 4.29 6.28 -6.88
N ARG A 144 3.22 5.67 -6.36
CA ARG A 144 1.93 5.52 -7.03
C ARG A 144 0.81 5.70 -6.00
N ALA A 145 0.01 6.74 -6.17
CA ALA A 145 -1.08 7.09 -5.25
C ALA A 145 -2.31 6.18 -5.45
N GLY A 146 -2.15 4.86 -5.28
CA GLY A 146 -3.19 3.86 -5.48
C GLY A 146 -3.47 3.02 -4.23
N HIS A 147 -4.64 2.38 -4.19
CA HIS A 147 -5.11 1.52 -3.10
C HIS A 147 -4.15 0.35 -2.83
N THR A 148 -3.54 -0.23 -3.89
CA THR A 148 -2.50 -1.27 -3.80
C THR A 148 -1.34 -0.85 -2.90
N GLU A 149 -0.80 0.34 -3.16
CA GLU A 149 0.31 0.90 -2.40
C GLU A 149 -0.13 1.33 -1.00
N ALA A 150 -1.33 1.90 -0.87
CA ALA A 150 -1.88 2.31 0.42
C ALA A 150 -2.02 1.13 1.38
N ALA A 151 -2.49 -0.03 0.91
CA ALA A 151 -2.64 -1.23 1.72
C ALA A 151 -1.29 -1.72 2.31
N VAL A 152 -0.25 -1.76 1.48
CA VAL A 152 1.10 -2.18 1.89
C VAL A 152 1.73 -1.17 2.85
N ASP A 153 1.55 0.12 2.59
CA ASP A 153 2.08 1.20 3.44
C ASP A 153 1.40 1.23 4.82
N LEU A 154 0.08 1.10 4.88
CA LEU A 154 -0.66 1.02 6.13
C LEU A 154 -0.22 -0.19 6.96
N ALA A 155 0.00 -1.36 6.34
CA ALA A 155 0.53 -2.53 7.03
C ALA A 155 1.92 -2.24 7.62
N ARG A 156 2.82 -1.64 6.85
CA ARG A 156 4.16 -1.26 7.30
C ARG A 156 4.13 -0.25 8.45
N LEU A 157 3.31 0.81 8.34
CA LEU A 157 3.15 1.83 9.37
C LEU A 157 2.53 1.28 10.65
N ALA A 158 1.66 0.28 10.53
CA ALA A 158 1.09 -0.45 11.67
C ALA A 158 2.06 -1.45 12.33
N GLY A 159 3.27 -1.66 11.77
CA GLY A 159 4.24 -2.64 12.25
C GLY A 159 3.88 -4.09 11.93
N LEU A 160 3.04 -4.30 10.91
CA LEU A 160 2.60 -5.60 10.42
C LEU A 160 3.39 -6.00 9.16
N TYR A 161 3.25 -7.27 8.74
CA TYR A 161 3.83 -7.70 7.48
C TYR A 161 3.29 -6.84 6.31
N PRO A 162 4.14 -6.34 5.40
CA PRO A 162 3.75 -5.36 4.37
C PRO A 162 2.91 -6.02 3.25
N ALA A 163 1.74 -6.47 3.62
CA ALA A 163 0.74 -7.09 2.76
C ALA A 163 -0.66 -6.71 3.23
N GLY A 164 -1.60 -6.58 2.30
CA GLY A 164 -2.99 -6.28 2.60
C GLY A 164 -3.97 -7.18 1.85
N ALA A 165 -5.24 -7.03 2.17
CA ALA A 165 -6.36 -7.45 1.34
C ALA A 165 -7.22 -6.22 1.07
N LEU A 166 -7.69 -6.07 -0.16
CA LEU A 166 -8.57 -4.98 -0.57
C LEU A 166 -9.68 -5.47 -1.50
N ILE A 167 -10.76 -4.69 -1.53
CA ILE A 167 -11.88 -4.89 -2.45
C ILE A 167 -12.60 -3.56 -2.63
N GLU A 168 -12.94 -3.23 -3.85
CA GLU A 168 -13.68 -2.02 -4.20
C GLU A 168 -15.11 -2.07 -3.64
N ILE A 169 -15.66 -0.91 -3.28
CA ILE A 169 -17.02 -0.77 -2.75
C ILE A 169 -17.97 -0.33 -3.86
N ILE A 170 -18.90 -1.22 -4.17
CA ILE A 170 -19.92 -1.08 -5.22
C ILE A 170 -21.29 -0.91 -4.57
N ASN A 171 -22.07 0.06 -5.04
CA ASN A 171 -23.44 0.31 -4.62
C ASN A 171 -24.37 -0.87 -4.96
N GLU A 172 -25.56 -0.89 -4.37
CA GLU A 172 -26.56 -1.96 -4.62
C GLU A 172 -27.05 -2.02 -6.07
N ASP A 173 -27.03 -0.88 -6.75
CA ASP A 173 -27.41 -0.75 -8.16
C ASP A 173 -26.28 -1.13 -9.14
N GLY A 174 -25.08 -1.51 -8.62
CA GLY A 174 -23.92 -1.89 -9.41
C GLY A 174 -23.02 -0.73 -9.83
N THR A 175 -23.32 0.50 -9.45
CA THR A 175 -22.42 1.65 -9.67
C THR A 175 -21.34 1.72 -8.61
N MET A 176 -20.19 2.35 -8.92
CA MET A 176 -19.14 2.55 -7.92
C MET A 176 -19.59 3.51 -6.82
N ALA A 177 -19.37 3.14 -5.56
CA ALA A 177 -19.63 4.03 -4.44
C ALA A 177 -18.60 5.19 -4.46
N ARG A 178 -19.13 6.41 -4.29
CA ARG A 178 -18.33 7.64 -4.20
C ARG A 178 -18.33 8.15 -2.77
N LEU A 179 -17.53 9.16 -2.47
CA LEU A 179 -17.34 9.66 -1.11
C LEU A 179 -18.62 9.83 -0.29
N PRO A 180 -19.74 10.39 -0.82
CA PRO A 180 -20.98 10.49 -0.03
C PRO A 180 -21.53 9.13 0.41
N GLN A 181 -21.56 8.12 -0.48
CA GLN A 181 -22.04 6.77 -0.16
C GLN A 181 -21.03 6.05 0.75
N LEU A 182 -19.73 6.24 0.54
CA LEU A 182 -18.68 5.64 1.37
C LEU A 182 -18.74 6.11 2.82
N ILE A 183 -19.12 7.37 3.06
CA ILE A 183 -19.36 7.89 4.41
C ILE A 183 -20.53 7.17 5.10
N GLU A 184 -21.60 6.89 4.37
CA GLU A 184 -22.74 6.13 4.93
C GLU A 184 -22.35 4.66 5.20
N VAL A 185 -21.54 4.06 4.34
CA VAL A 185 -20.97 2.72 4.57
C VAL A 185 -20.06 2.72 5.81
N ALA A 186 -19.19 3.73 5.93
CA ALA A 186 -18.30 3.90 7.08
C ALA A 186 -19.10 3.98 8.41
N LYS A 187 -20.15 4.81 8.44
CA LYS A 187 -21.05 4.91 9.60
C LYS A 187 -21.79 3.61 9.91
N LYS A 188 -22.31 2.94 8.86
CA LYS A 188 -23.07 1.70 9.00
C LYS A 188 -22.28 0.59 9.68
N PHE A 189 -20.98 0.50 9.39
CA PHE A 189 -20.12 -0.57 9.88
C PHE A 189 -19.14 -0.12 10.97
N ASP A 190 -19.19 1.14 11.38
CA ASP A 190 -18.25 1.75 12.33
C ASP A 190 -16.79 1.56 11.87
N ILE A 191 -16.54 1.88 10.58
CA ILE A 191 -15.23 1.77 9.94
C ILE A 191 -14.69 3.18 9.67
N LYS A 192 -13.41 3.41 9.98
CA LYS A 192 -12.75 4.68 9.69
C LYS A 192 -12.51 4.83 8.19
N ILE A 193 -12.62 6.08 7.73
CA ILE A 193 -12.40 6.46 6.34
C ILE A 193 -11.28 7.48 6.25
N ILE A 194 -10.29 7.22 5.37
CA ILE A 194 -9.14 8.08 5.11
C ILE A 194 -8.95 8.27 3.60
N CYS A 195 -8.18 9.28 3.19
CA CYS A 195 -7.78 9.43 1.80
C CYS A 195 -6.28 9.18 1.58
N ILE A 196 -5.91 8.73 0.38
CA ILE A 196 -4.52 8.46 -0.02
C ILE A 196 -3.68 9.74 0.03
N LYS A 197 -4.25 10.90 -0.28
CA LYS A 197 -3.58 12.19 -0.21
C LYS A 197 -3.08 12.52 1.19
N ASP A 198 -3.88 12.22 2.22
CA ASP A 198 -3.49 12.42 3.61
C ASP A 198 -2.40 11.43 4.03
N LEU A 199 -2.48 10.17 3.56
CA LEU A 199 -1.43 9.18 3.79
C LEU A 199 -0.09 9.60 3.16
N ILE A 200 -0.09 10.16 1.94
CA ILE A 200 1.10 10.74 1.31
C ILE A 200 1.65 11.87 2.17
N SER A 201 0.80 12.81 2.59
CA SER A 201 1.20 13.95 3.42
C SER A 201 1.77 13.51 4.76
N TYR A 202 1.18 12.49 5.38
CA TYR A 202 1.67 11.90 6.62
C TYR A 202 3.07 11.31 6.45
N ARG A 203 3.28 10.47 5.41
CA ARG A 203 4.57 9.84 5.13
C ARG A 203 5.65 10.86 4.82
N LEU A 204 5.34 11.91 4.05
CA LEU A 204 6.29 12.99 3.76
C LEU A 204 6.72 13.78 5.01
N LYS A 205 5.85 13.86 6.03
CA LYS A 205 6.16 14.54 7.28
C LYS A 205 6.93 13.66 8.27
N THR A 206 6.65 12.36 8.29
CA THR A 206 7.18 11.45 9.30
C THR A 206 8.40 10.66 8.84
N GLU A 207 8.59 10.48 7.53
CA GLU A 207 9.71 9.74 6.97
C GLU A 207 10.77 10.70 6.41
N SER A 208 12.02 10.49 6.80
CA SER A 208 13.15 11.14 6.13
C SER A 208 13.39 10.45 4.79
N ILE A 209 13.03 11.11 3.70
CA ILE A 209 13.21 10.62 2.33
C ILE A 209 14.63 10.78 1.80
N VAL A 210 15.50 11.48 2.55
CA VAL A 210 16.89 11.72 2.22
C VAL A 210 17.83 11.28 3.35
N GLU A 211 19.03 10.88 2.99
CA GLU A 211 20.16 10.63 3.90
C GLU A 211 21.23 11.68 3.65
N ASN A 212 21.79 12.22 4.72
CA ASN A 212 22.97 13.06 4.61
C ASN A 212 24.17 12.17 4.32
N GLY A 213 24.92 12.49 3.29
CA GLY A 213 26.24 11.90 3.04
C GLY A 213 27.30 12.52 3.96
N VAL A 214 28.56 12.12 3.75
CA VAL A 214 29.69 12.65 4.50
C VAL A 214 29.94 14.10 4.06
N GLU A 215 29.97 14.99 5.02
CA GLU A 215 30.34 16.39 4.80
C GLU A 215 31.79 16.48 4.32
N VAL A 216 32.02 17.30 3.28
CA VAL A 216 33.34 17.47 2.67
C VAL A 216 33.67 18.97 2.64
N ASP A 217 34.91 19.31 3.06
CA ASP A 217 35.45 20.65 2.84
C ASP A 217 35.85 20.81 1.36
N LEU A 218 35.32 21.85 0.71
CA LEU A 218 35.51 22.11 -0.71
C LEU A 218 36.23 23.45 -0.89
N PRO A 219 37.57 23.46 -0.92
CA PRO A 219 38.33 24.65 -1.25
C PRO A 219 38.15 25.01 -2.72
N THR A 220 37.79 26.25 -3.01
CA THR A 220 37.64 26.80 -4.36
C THR A 220 38.40 28.11 -4.50
N GLN A 221 38.56 28.59 -5.72
CA GLN A 221 39.13 29.93 -5.97
C GLN A 221 38.29 31.09 -5.40
N TYR A 222 37.05 30.82 -5.01
CA TYR A 222 36.10 31.80 -4.43
C TYR A 222 35.99 31.70 -2.91
N GLY A 223 36.74 30.79 -2.28
CA GLY A 223 36.76 30.53 -0.85
C GLY A 223 36.54 29.09 -0.46
N HIS A 224 36.49 28.82 0.85
CA HIS A 224 36.19 27.53 1.40
C HIS A 224 34.69 27.35 1.56
N PHE A 225 34.15 26.25 1.04
CA PHE A 225 32.76 25.86 1.13
C PHE A 225 32.63 24.53 1.84
N ARG A 226 31.53 24.33 2.49
CA ARG A 226 31.11 23.06 3.05
C ARG A 226 30.09 22.41 2.10
N LEU A 227 30.42 21.22 1.60
CA LEU A 227 29.57 20.45 0.74
C LEU A 227 28.89 19.34 1.57
N ILE A 228 27.58 19.32 1.62
CA ILE A 228 26.80 18.27 2.24
C ILE A 228 26.04 17.55 1.11
N PRO A 229 26.44 16.34 0.72
CA PRO A 229 25.67 15.56 -0.24
C PRO A 229 24.44 14.95 0.43
N PHE A 230 23.32 14.94 -0.26
CA PHE A 230 22.09 14.27 0.16
C PHE A 230 21.79 13.13 -0.82
N ARG A 231 21.49 11.95 -0.28
CA ARG A 231 21.09 10.79 -1.05
C ARG A 231 19.62 10.49 -0.82
N GLN A 232 18.85 10.37 -1.89
CA GLN A 232 17.47 9.92 -1.78
C GLN A 232 17.43 8.41 -1.47
N LYS A 233 16.76 8.02 -0.37
CA LYS A 233 16.73 6.66 0.16
C LYS A 233 16.09 5.58 -0.73
N SER A 234 15.62 5.90 -1.93
CA SER A 234 14.48 5.11 -2.40
C SER A 234 14.48 4.51 -3.79
N ASN A 235 15.43 4.69 -4.69
CA ASN A 235 15.18 4.17 -6.06
C ASN A 235 16.35 3.56 -6.80
N GLY A 236 17.48 3.31 -6.16
CA GLY A 236 18.67 2.88 -6.89
C GLY A 236 19.21 3.93 -7.89
N ILE A 237 18.44 4.98 -8.17
CA ILE A 237 18.91 6.18 -8.87
C ILE A 237 19.55 7.06 -7.80
N GLN A 238 20.85 7.18 -7.83
CA GLN A 238 21.60 8.08 -6.95
C GLN A 238 21.44 9.51 -7.47
N GLU A 239 20.36 10.17 -7.09
CA GLU A 239 20.30 11.61 -7.22
C GLU A 239 21.03 12.21 -6.03
N ILE A 240 22.17 12.82 -6.30
CA ILE A 240 22.97 13.53 -5.30
C ILE A 240 22.59 14.99 -5.40
N PHE A 241 21.87 15.48 -4.40
CA PHE A 241 21.70 16.92 -4.17
C PHE A 241 22.84 17.40 -3.29
N SER A 242 23.32 18.62 -3.49
CA SER A 242 24.37 19.19 -2.66
C SER A 242 23.96 20.56 -2.19
N GLU A 243 24.16 20.82 -0.89
CA GLU A 243 24.04 22.15 -0.30
C GLU A 243 25.45 22.74 -0.14
N PHE A 244 25.62 23.97 -0.62
CA PHE A 244 26.86 24.71 -0.48
C PHE A 244 26.66 25.81 0.55
N SER A 245 27.39 25.78 1.66
CA SER A 245 27.44 26.89 2.61
C SER A 245 28.84 27.48 2.65
N ARG A 246 28.94 28.80 2.56
CA ARG A 246 30.20 29.51 2.72
C ARG A 246 30.55 29.56 4.21
N ASN A 247 31.72 29.09 4.58
CA ASN A 247 32.25 29.33 5.90
C ASN A 247 32.60 30.86 6.02
N LEU A 248 31.68 31.64 6.55
CA LEU A 248 32.01 32.99 6.96
C LEU A 248 32.91 32.89 8.20
N PRO A 249 34.08 33.57 8.25
CA PRO A 249 34.85 33.67 9.49
C PRO A 249 33.92 34.25 10.54
N GLN A 250 33.85 33.61 11.70
CA GLN A 250 33.26 34.26 12.87
C GLN A 250 34.24 35.41 13.23
N ASP A 251 33.84 36.61 12.92
CA ASP A 251 34.56 37.81 13.38
C ASP A 251 34.68 37.72 14.90
N LYS A 252 35.94 37.76 15.35
CA LYS A 252 36.32 37.89 16.77
C LYS A 252 36.02 39.26 17.30
#